data_4fb237871c25266cc3cbbc5bc02d7236
#
_entry.id   4fb237871c25266cc3cbbc5bc02d7236
#
_cell.length_a   1.000
_cell.length_b   1.000
_cell.length_c   1.000
_cell.angle_alpha   90.00
_cell.angle_beta   90.00
_cell.angle_gamma   90.00
#
_symmetry.space_group_name_H-M   'P 1'
#
loop_
_entity.id
_entity.type
_entity.pdbx_description
1 polymer ?
#
loop_
_entity_poly.entity_id
_entity_poly.type
_entity_poly.pdbx_seq_one_letter_code
_entity_poly.pdbx_strand_id
1 'polypeptide(L)' 'MPTFTYTGITAAGQQIDGVVEAFDEIEAMERAREQCRVVQSVVPVREGKNLL' A
#
# COMPACT_ATOMS: atom_id res chain seq x y z
N MET A 1 14.37 -2.81 -1.02
CA MET A 1 13.08 -3.45 -0.78
C MET A 1 12.04 -2.88 -1.71
N PRO A 2 11.14 -3.72 -2.18
CA PRO A 2 10.06 -3.20 -3.04
C PRO A 2 9.15 -2.25 -2.26
N THR A 3 8.56 -1.35 -3.00
CA THR A 3 7.65 -0.36 -2.46
C THR A 3 6.25 -0.68 -2.96
N PHE A 4 5.28 -0.55 -2.08
CA PHE A 4 3.88 -0.83 -2.44
C PHE A 4 3.03 0.38 -2.11
N THR A 5 2.05 0.62 -2.96
CA THR A 5 1.03 1.65 -2.72
C THR A 5 -0.24 0.95 -2.24
N TYR A 6 -0.83 1.48 -1.21
CA TYR A 6 -2.07 0.90 -0.68
C TYR A 6 -3.16 1.94 -0.65
N THR A 7 -4.38 1.44 -0.72
CA THR A 7 -5.58 2.26 -0.55
C THR A 7 -6.45 1.59 0.50
N GLY A 8 -6.93 2.36 1.43
CA GLY A 8 -7.74 1.80 2.50
C GLY A 8 -8.70 2.81 3.09
N ILE A 9 -9.48 2.34 4.04
CA ILE A 9 -10.50 3.13 4.72
C ILE A 9 -10.12 3.22 6.18
N THR A 10 -10.11 4.42 6.73
CA THR A 10 -9.81 4.61 8.14
C THR A 10 -11.02 4.30 9.00
N ALA A 11 -10.80 4.28 10.31
CA ALA A 11 -11.91 4.06 11.25
C ALA A 11 -12.98 5.14 11.13
N ALA A 12 -12.60 6.32 10.66
CA ALA A 12 -13.55 7.41 10.46
C ALA A 12 -14.33 7.27 9.17
N GLY A 13 -14.00 6.26 8.35
CA GLY A 13 -14.70 6.06 7.09
C GLY A 13 -14.13 6.82 5.93
N GLN A 14 -12.95 7.39 6.09
CA GLN A 14 -12.30 8.15 5.04
C GLN A 14 -11.36 7.28 4.24
N GLN A 15 -11.37 7.46 2.94
CA GLN A 15 -10.46 6.74 2.07
C GLN A 15 -9.10 7.44 2.07
N ILE A 16 -8.08 6.65 2.30
CA ILE A 16 -6.71 7.17 2.29
C ILE A 16 -5.85 6.28 1.42
N ASP A 17 -4.73 6.82 0.99
CA ASP A 17 -3.73 6.03 0.29
C ASP A 17 -2.37 6.39 0.83
N GLY A 18 -1.42 5.49 0.63
CA GLY A 18 -0.08 5.70 1.12
C GLY A 18 0.88 4.72 0.50
N VAL A 19 2.10 4.74 1.00
CA VAL A 19 3.18 3.92 0.47
C VAL A 19 3.83 3.18 1.63
N VAL A 20 4.10 1.90 1.42
CA VAL A 20 4.83 1.09 2.40
C VAL A 20 5.92 0.32 1.70
N GLU A 21 6.96 -0.02 2.46
CA GLU A 21 8.03 -0.87 1.97
C GLU A 21 7.84 -2.25 2.58
N ALA A 22 7.89 -3.27 1.72
CA ALA A 22 7.69 -4.63 2.18
C ALA A 22 8.35 -5.59 1.21
N PHE A 23 8.58 -6.82 1.66
CA PHE A 23 9.19 -7.82 0.81
C PHE A 23 8.22 -8.35 -0.24
N ASP A 24 6.94 -8.43 0.11
CA ASP A 24 5.95 -8.93 -0.81
C ASP A 24 4.61 -8.30 -0.50
N GLU A 25 3.64 -8.70 -1.30
CA GLU A 25 2.30 -8.12 -1.20
C GLU A 25 1.63 -8.44 0.12
N ILE A 26 1.89 -9.61 0.65
CA ILE A 26 1.27 -10.02 1.91
C ILE A 26 1.79 -9.16 3.05
N GLU A 27 3.09 -8.96 3.09
CA GLU A 27 3.65 -8.10 4.12
C GLU A 27 3.21 -6.66 3.95
N ALA A 28 3.12 -6.21 2.71
CA ALA A 28 2.64 -4.85 2.44
C ALA A 28 1.22 -4.67 2.94
N MET A 29 0.39 -5.67 2.74
CA MET A 29 -0.99 -5.61 3.21
C MET A 29 -1.04 -5.53 4.73
N GLU A 30 -0.21 -6.31 5.41
CA GLU A 30 -0.19 -6.28 6.86
C GLU A 30 0.24 -4.92 7.38
N ARG A 31 1.25 -4.32 6.74
CA ARG A 31 1.69 -2.99 7.14
C ARG A 31 0.63 -1.95 6.88
N ALA A 32 -0.07 -2.07 5.75
CA ALA A 32 -1.13 -1.13 5.43
C ALA A 32 -2.27 -1.22 6.43
N ARG A 33 -2.56 -2.42 6.91
CA ARG A 33 -3.64 -2.62 7.87
C ARG A 33 -3.35 -1.95 9.21
N GLU A 34 -2.10 -1.66 9.47
CA GLU A 34 -1.76 -0.91 10.67
C GLU A 34 -2.08 0.57 10.52
N GLN A 35 -2.18 1.03 9.28
CA GLN A 35 -2.43 2.43 9.00
C GLN A 35 -3.91 2.74 8.79
N CYS A 36 -4.65 1.74 8.35
CA CYS A 36 -6.07 1.94 8.09
C CYS A 36 -6.84 0.71 8.54
N ARG A 37 -8.13 0.90 8.75
CA ARG A 37 -8.97 -0.15 9.29
C ARG A 37 -9.23 -1.23 8.25
N VAL A 38 -9.45 -0.81 7.02
CA VAL A 38 -9.73 -1.75 5.93
C VAL A 38 -8.82 -1.41 4.78
N VAL A 39 -8.13 -2.41 4.28
CA VAL A 39 -7.26 -2.23 3.11
C VAL A 39 -8.06 -2.65 1.89
N GLN A 40 -8.22 -1.72 0.95
CA GLN A 40 -8.97 -2.00 -0.27
C GLN A 40 -8.08 -2.61 -1.33
N SER A 41 -6.87 -2.11 -1.47
CA SER A 41 -5.98 -2.65 -2.47
C SER A 41 -4.54 -2.34 -2.12
N VAL A 42 -3.66 -3.20 -2.62
CA VAL A 42 -2.21 -3.03 -2.47
C VAL A 42 -1.61 -3.33 -3.83
N VAL A 43 -0.81 -2.41 -4.34
CA VAL A 43 -0.23 -2.52 -5.67
C VAL A 43 1.27 -2.27 -5.58
N PRO A 44 2.10 -3.11 -6.18
CA PRO A 44 3.53 -2.84 -6.20
C PRO A 44 3.83 -1.63 -7.07
N VAL A 45 4.72 -0.80 -6.57
CA VAL A 45 5.18 0.38 -7.29
C VAL A 45 6.46 0.01 -8.00
N ARG A 46 6.47 0.14 -9.30
CA ARG A 46 7.67 -0.09 -10.07
C ARG A 46 8.40 1.21 -10.25
N GLU A 47 9.64 1.18 -9.88
CA GLU A 47 10.52 2.32 -10.11
C GLU A 47 10.79 2.37 -11.58
N GLY A 48 10.39 3.34 -12.16
CA GLY A 48 10.35 3.43 -13.53
C GLY A 48 11.53 3.28 -14.39
N LYS A 49 11.47 3.16 -14.83
CA LYS A 49 11.71 3.30 -15.50
C LYS A 49 11.40 3.34 -16.54
N ASN A 50 11.33 3.66 -17.02
CA ASN A 50 11.03 3.88 -17.77
C ASN A 50 11.08 4.02 -18.68
N LEU A 51 11.17 4.26 -19.12
CA LEU A 51 11.12 4.52 -19.79
C LEU A 51 11.32 4.63 -20.66
N LEU A 52 11.49 4.90 -21.30
CA LEU A 52 11.47 5.13 -22.05
C LEU A 52 11.40 5.24 -22.49
#